data_9aed7bf825cf07a65fb788b817836baf
#
_entry.id   9aed7bf825cf07a65fb788b817836baf
#
_cell.length_a   1.000
_cell.length_b   1.000
_cell.length_c   1.000
_cell.angle_alpha   90.00
_cell.angle_beta   90.00
_cell.angle_gamma   90.00
#
_symmetry.space_group_name_H-M   'P 1'
#
loop_
_entity.id
_entity.type
_entity.pdbx_description
1 polymer ?
#
loop_
_entity_poly.entity_id
_entity_poly.type
_entity_poly.pdbx_seq_one_letter_code
_entity_poly.pdbx_strand_id
1 'polypeptide(L)'
;SEINISKYLAEDGYSILVPNHASMSYERTNGSGDTMDTETVWVKGVIPPELEVKKNTSQYEWKTGDIIDYEVLVSQTKQDVKAVNVVITDELPSCLQLLEGQYAVETSQGGENCTLTGQGENGWKAECPSLKYGETITIRFKCQASADSNGQEWENIVTATADNLINPETGEQESRKDMAEVWPNSPQLEIDKTADKYEWQAGEQVAYRIVVNNVTAGTIAKDVTITDIGLPQGLVLAGGAQSM
;
A
#
# COMPACT_ATOMS: atom_id res chain seq x y z
N SER A 1 7.59 28.11 -25.14
CA SER A 1 6.28 27.94 -25.79
C SER A 1 5.85 26.50 -25.54
N GLU A 2 4.74 26.33 -24.83
CA GLU A 2 4.12 25.02 -24.64
C GLU A 2 3.73 24.46 -26.01
N ILE A 3 4.21 23.26 -26.32
CA ILE A 3 3.82 22.54 -27.52
C ILE A 3 2.41 21.98 -27.25
N ASN A 4 1.44 22.34 -28.08
CA ASN A 4 0.11 21.75 -28.01
C ASN A 4 0.20 20.27 -28.46
N ILE A 5 0.34 19.37 -27.49
CA ILE A 5 0.53 17.93 -27.69
C ILE A 5 -0.68 17.30 -28.39
N SER A 6 -1.89 17.81 -28.17
CA SER A 6 -3.13 17.26 -28.76
C SER A 6 -3.10 17.23 -30.29
N LYS A 7 -2.35 18.11 -30.92
CA LYS A 7 -2.21 18.16 -32.38
C LYS A 7 -1.43 16.97 -32.95
N TYR A 8 -0.57 16.36 -32.16
CA TYR A 8 0.33 15.27 -32.56
C TYR A 8 -0.02 13.94 -31.93
N LEU A 9 -1.09 13.91 -31.11
CA LEU A 9 -1.54 12.68 -30.45
C LEU A 9 -1.95 11.65 -31.49
N ALA A 10 -1.40 10.46 -31.39
CA ALA A 10 -1.75 9.33 -32.24
C ALA A 10 -3.11 8.73 -31.80
N GLU A 11 -3.74 7.94 -32.68
CA GLU A 11 -5.04 7.30 -32.41
C GLU A 11 -4.98 6.32 -31.22
N ASP A 12 -3.78 5.85 -30.84
CA ASP A 12 -3.58 4.97 -29.69
C ASP A 12 -3.85 5.68 -28.33
N GLY A 13 -3.90 7.03 -28.31
CA GLY A 13 -4.24 7.85 -27.13
C GLY A 13 -3.14 7.96 -26.08
N TYR A 14 -1.90 7.56 -26.38
CA TYR A 14 -0.76 7.68 -25.47
C TYR A 14 0.57 7.98 -26.14
N SER A 15 0.62 8.04 -27.47
CA SER A 15 1.82 8.40 -28.22
C SER A 15 1.61 9.62 -29.08
N ILE A 16 2.69 10.29 -29.42
CA ILE A 16 2.72 11.40 -30.38
C ILE A 16 3.53 10.99 -31.60
N LEU A 17 3.12 11.52 -32.77
CA LEU A 17 3.85 11.42 -34.02
C LEU A 17 4.29 12.81 -34.42
N VAL A 18 5.59 13.07 -34.34
CA VAL A 18 6.17 14.38 -34.68
C VAL A 18 6.79 14.30 -36.07
N PRO A 19 6.31 15.11 -37.03
CA PRO A 19 6.89 15.14 -38.36
C PRO A 19 8.20 15.91 -38.36
N ASN A 20 9.15 15.41 -39.12
CA ASN A 20 10.38 16.13 -39.40
C ASN A 20 10.68 16.04 -40.90
N HIS A 21 10.97 17.17 -41.53
CA HIS A 21 11.37 17.23 -42.93
C HIS A 21 12.50 18.24 -43.08
N ALA A 22 13.26 18.09 -44.16
CA ALA A 22 14.30 19.02 -44.56
C ALA A 22 14.06 19.47 -46.02
N SER A 23 14.37 20.73 -46.28
CA SER A 23 14.36 21.26 -47.64
C SER A 23 15.72 21.88 -47.98
N MET A 24 16.08 21.85 -49.22
CA MET A 24 17.27 22.48 -49.77
C MET A 24 16.90 23.27 -51.00
N SER A 25 17.36 24.50 -51.07
CA SER A 25 17.28 25.34 -52.24
C SER A 25 18.66 25.73 -52.74
N TYR A 26 18.84 25.81 -54.02
CA TYR A 26 20.09 26.29 -54.65
C TYR A 26 19.81 27.05 -55.91
N GLU A 27 20.71 27.98 -56.23
CA GLU A 27 20.68 28.72 -57.49
C GLU A 27 21.78 28.18 -58.44
N ARG A 28 21.42 28.00 -59.68
CA ARG A 28 22.38 27.65 -60.75
C ARG A 28 23.09 28.90 -61.24
N THR A 29 24.24 28.72 -61.84
CA THR A 29 25.04 29.80 -62.44
C THR A 29 24.30 30.60 -63.53
N ASN A 30 23.21 30.06 -64.08
CA ASN A 30 22.36 30.71 -65.09
C ASN A 30 21.19 31.55 -64.47
N GLY A 31 21.12 31.66 -63.13
CA GLY A 31 20.09 32.39 -62.42
C GLY A 31 18.78 31.62 -62.22
N SER A 32 18.71 30.32 -62.59
CA SER A 32 17.57 29.47 -62.25
C SER A 32 17.81 28.78 -60.92
N GLY A 33 16.79 28.72 -60.05
CA GLY A 33 16.85 28.01 -58.79
C GLY A 33 15.96 26.77 -58.76
N ASP A 34 16.34 25.77 -57.96
CA ASP A 34 15.51 24.62 -57.67
C ASP A 34 15.40 24.44 -56.14
N THR A 35 14.28 23.93 -55.71
CA THR A 35 14.04 23.50 -54.31
C THR A 35 13.78 22.00 -54.31
N MET A 36 14.42 21.32 -53.41
CA MET A 36 14.22 19.90 -53.17
C MET A 36 13.82 19.70 -51.70
N ASP A 37 12.74 19.00 -51.50
CA ASP A 37 12.25 18.63 -50.13
C ASP A 37 12.48 17.13 -49.92
N THR A 38 12.79 16.75 -48.70
CA THR A 38 12.80 15.34 -48.27
C THR A 38 11.38 14.87 -48.01
N GLU A 39 11.21 13.56 -47.98
CA GLU A 39 9.99 12.97 -47.42
C GLU A 39 9.91 13.31 -45.92
N THR A 40 8.68 13.43 -45.41
CA THR A 40 8.45 13.63 -43.98
C THR A 40 8.75 12.36 -43.21
N VAL A 41 9.66 12.43 -42.28
CA VAL A 41 9.95 11.35 -41.32
C VAL A 41 9.17 11.61 -40.03
N TRP A 42 8.43 10.61 -39.60
CA TRP A 42 7.64 10.69 -38.38
C TRP A 42 8.37 10.01 -37.21
N VAL A 43 8.55 10.76 -36.12
CA VAL A 43 9.16 10.24 -34.89
C VAL A 43 8.05 10.01 -33.89
N LYS A 44 7.97 8.77 -33.37
CA LYS A 44 7.02 8.39 -32.34
C LYS A 44 7.62 8.63 -30.96
N GLY A 45 6.91 9.39 -30.12
CA GLY A 45 7.20 9.55 -28.71
C GLY A 45 6.07 8.96 -27.85
N VAL A 46 6.38 8.51 -26.64
CA VAL A 46 5.39 8.08 -25.66
C VAL A 46 5.15 9.22 -24.67
N ILE A 47 3.89 9.48 -24.35
CA ILE A 47 3.50 10.45 -23.33
C ILE A 47 3.15 9.67 -22.07
N PRO A 48 3.91 9.82 -20.96
CA PRO A 48 3.56 9.17 -19.71
C PRO A 48 2.21 9.70 -19.15
N PRO A 49 1.33 8.81 -18.67
CA PRO A 49 0.15 9.19 -17.92
C PRO A 49 0.54 9.75 -16.55
N GLU A 50 -0.43 10.33 -15.85
CA GLU A 50 -0.28 10.71 -14.45
C GLU A 50 -1.31 9.95 -13.62
N LEU A 51 -0.84 8.96 -12.87
CA LEU A 51 -1.67 8.17 -11.98
C LEU A 51 -1.63 8.72 -10.56
N GLU A 52 -2.79 8.91 -9.97
CA GLU A 52 -2.98 9.17 -8.56
C GLU A 52 -3.53 7.91 -7.90
N VAL A 53 -2.88 7.46 -6.82
CA VAL A 53 -3.29 6.29 -6.03
C VAL A 53 -3.67 6.75 -4.64
N LYS A 54 -4.83 6.29 -4.13
CA LYS A 54 -5.28 6.53 -2.77
C LYS A 54 -5.75 5.23 -2.14
N LYS A 55 -5.30 4.97 -0.92
CA LYS A 55 -5.70 3.83 -0.13
C LYS A 55 -6.30 4.28 1.20
N ASN A 56 -7.51 3.81 1.47
CA ASN A 56 -8.27 4.14 2.66
C ASN A 56 -8.59 2.87 3.45
N THR A 57 -8.75 3.02 4.76
CA THR A 57 -9.19 1.97 5.66
C THR A 57 -10.36 2.43 6.52
N SER A 58 -11.21 1.50 6.93
CA SER A 58 -12.36 1.77 7.81
C SER A 58 -11.98 2.00 9.27
N GLN A 59 -10.78 1.56 9.67
CA GLN A 59 -10.29 1.67 11.06
C GLN A 59 -8.77 1.77 11.10
N TYR A 60 -8.24 2.39 12.15
CA TYR A 60 -6.81 2.57 12.37
C TYR A 60 -6.22 1.63 13.43
N GLU A 61 -7.07 1.01 14.24
CA GLU A 61 -6.67 0.07 15.28
C GLU A 61 -7.43 -1.24 15.13
N TRP A 62 -6.79 -2.36 15.42
CA TRP A 62 -7.40 -3.67 15.32
C TRP A 62 -7.00 -4.59 16.48
N LYS A 63 -7.81 -5.59 16.72
CA LYS A 63 -7.52 -6.76 17.55
C LYS A 63 -7.66 -8.02 16.70
N THR A 64 -7.05 -9.10 17.13
CA THR A 64 -7.14 -10.40 16.45
C THR A 64 -8.59 -10.79 16.16
N GLY A 65 -8.84 -11.14 14.91
CA GLY A 65 -10.16 -11.53 14.42
C GLY A 65 -11.01 -10.39 13.85
N ASP A 66 -10.60 -9.12 14.03
CA ASP A 66 -11.32 -7.99 13.42
C ASP A 66 -11.27 -8.08 11.90
N ILE A 67 -12.37 -7.63 11.28
CA ILE A 67 -12.46 -7.46 9.83
C ILE A 67 -12.25 -5.99 9.50
N ILE A 68 -11.28 -5.74 8.64
CA ILE A 68 -10.87 -4.41 8.21
C ILE A 68 -11.27 -4.23 6.75
N ASP A 69 -12.03 -3.18 6.47
CA ASP A 69 -12.40 -2.79 5.11
C ASP A 69 -11.36 -1.83 4.53
N TYR A 70 -10.95 -2.10 3.30
CA TYR A 70 -10.06 -1.24 2.52
C TYR A 70 -10.72 -0.79 1.23
N GLU A 71 -10.40 0.43 0.82
CA GLU A 71 -10.74 0.98 -0.48
C GLU A 71 -9.49 1.56 -1.14
N VAL A 72 -9.24 1.16 -2.38
CA VAL A 72 -8.18 1.71 -3.23
C VAL A 72 -8.83 2.42 -4.41
N LEU A 73 -8.35 3.65 -4.68
CA LEU A 73 -8.75 4.44 -5.83
C LEU A 73 -7.50 4.71 -6.68
N VAL A 74 -7.58 4.41 -7.97
CA VAL A 74 -6.54 4.74 -8.94
C VAL A 74 -7.17 5.58 -10.03
N SER A 75 -6.71 6.82 -10.18
CA SER A 75 -7.24 7.78 -11.14
C SER A 75 -6.16 8.23 -12.13
N GLN A 76 -6.56 8.44 -13.39
CA GLN A 76 -5.71 9.07 -14.39
C GLN A 76 -6.07 10.56 -14.49
N THR A 77 -5.10 11.44 -14.17
CA THR A 77 -5.33 12.88 -13.99
C THR A 77 -4.80 13.75 -15.13
N LYS A 78 -3.97 13.18 -16.03
CA LYS A 78 -3.41 13.90 -17.16
C LYS A 78 -4.35 13.91 -18.35
N GLN A 79 -4.72 15.10 -18.79
CA GLN A 79 -5.61 15.30 -19.94
C GLN A 79 -4.98 14.76 -21.25
N ASP A 80 -5.84 14.28 -22.16
CA ASP A 80 -5.49 13.80 -23.51
C ASP A 80 -4.53 12.59 -23.55
N VAL A 81 -4.32 11.91 -22.40
CA VAL A 81 -3.48 10.72 -22.29
C VAL A 81 -4.24 9.60 -21.59
N LYS A 82 -4.07 8.36 -22.04
CA LYS A 82 -4.52 7.18 -21.30
C LYS A 82 -3.35 6.38 -20.75
N ALA A 83 -3.52 5.77 -19.61
CA ALA A 83 -2.66 4.70 -19.12
C ALA A 83 -3.04 3.39 -19.81
N VAL A 84 -2.06 2.56 -20.17
CA VAL A 84 -2.24 1.32 -20.91
C VAL A 84 -1.75 0.15 -20.07
N ASN A 85 -2.53 -0.94 -20.05
CA ASN A 85 -2.24 -2.14 -19.28
C ASN A 85 -1.93 -1.81 -17.81
N VAL A 86 -2.89 -1.16 -17.16
CA VAL A 86 -2.74 -0.76 -15.76
C VAL A 86 -2.79 -2.01 -14.87
N VAL A 87 -1.74 -2.20 -14.07
CA VAL A 87 -1.64 -3.28 -13.10
C VAL A 87 -1.59 -2.67 -11.71
N ILE A 88 -2.49 -3.12 -10.83
CA ILE A 88 -2.56 -2.69 -9.44
C ILE A 88 -2.38 -3.92 -8.57
N THR A 89 -1.45 -3.86 -7.64
CA THR A 89 -1.17 -4.95 -6.69
C THR A 89 -1.21 -4.46 -5.26
N ASP A 90 -1.66 -5.33 -4.38
CA ASP A 90 -1.65 -5.12 -2.95
C ASP A 90 -1.09 -6.38 -2.28
N GLU A 91 0.06 -6.25 -1.65
CA GLU A 91 0.69 -7.31 -0.86
C GLU A 91 0.41 -7.03 0.60
N LEU A 92 -0.40 -7.89 1.22
CA LEU A 92 -0.81 -7.70 2.59
C LEU A 92 0.35 -7.98 3.56
N PRO A 93 0.48 -7.19 4.63
CA PRO A 93 1.39 -7.51 5.72
C PRO A 93 0.96 -8.81 6.42
N SER A 94 1.90 -9.50 7.06
CA SER A 94 1.69 -10.81 7.70
C SER A 94 0.59 -10.84 8.78
N CYS A 95 0.22 -9.66 9.30
CA CYS A 95 -0.86 -9.51 10.28
C CYS A 95 -2.26 -9.48 9.66
N LEU A 96 -2.38 -9.45 8.33
CA LEU A 96 -3.64 -9.38 7.61
C LEU A 96 -3.77 -10.57 6.65
N GLN A 97 -5.00 -11.09 6.55
CA GLN A 97 -5.34 -12.15 5.60
C GLN A 97 -6.51 -11.69 4.75
N LEU A 98 -6.36 -11.77 3.42
CA LEU A 98 -7.46 -11.46 2.49
C LEU A 98 -8.61 -12.44 2.70
N LEU A 99 -9.81 -11.90 2.86
CA LEU A 99 -11.01 -12.74 2.91
C LEU A 99 -11.43 -13.12 1.48
N GLU A 100 -11.40 -14.41 1.18
CA GLU A 100 -11.74 -14.93 -0.13
C GLU A 100 -13.18 -14.54 -0.54
N GLY A 101 -13.32 -14.07 -1.78
CA GLY A 101 -14.62 -13.60 -2.31
C GLY A 101 -15.12 -12.28 -1.71
N GLN A 102 -14.37 -11.66 -0.80
CA GLN A 102 -14.71 -10.36 -0.20
C GLN A 102 -13.88 -9.23 -0.83
N TYR A 103 -13.76 -9.25 -2.16
CA TYR A 103 -13.10 -8.21 -2.93
C TYR A 103 -13.84 -7.96 -4.25
N ALA A 104 -13.86 -6.72 -4.71
CA ALA A 104 -14.50 -6.28 -5.94
C ALA A 104 -13.72 -5.13 -6.59
N VAL A 105 -13.78 -5.06 -7.92
CA VAL A 105 -13.26 -3.95 -8.71
C VAL A 105 -14.40 -3.32 -9.50
N GLU A 106 -14.43 -2.00 -9.51
CA GLU A 106 -15.36 -1.18 -10.28
C GLU A 106 -14.56 -0.12 -11.06
N THR A 107 -14.98 0.16 -12.28
CA THR A 107 -14.47 1.28 -13.06
C THR A 107 -15.55 2.36 -13.14
N SER A 108 -15.14 3.61 -13.21
CA SER A 108 -16.05 4.73 -13.45
C SER A 108 -16.81 4.55 -14.76
N GLN A 109 -17.96 5.22 -14.90
CA GLN A 109 -18.82 5.11 -16.07
C GLN A 109 -18.06 5.38 -17.38
N GLY A 110 -18.09 4.43 -18.30
CA GLY A 110 -17.38 4.48 -19.58
C GLY A 110 -15.97 3.90 -19.57
N GLY A 111 -15.47 3.49 -18.40
CA GLY A 111 -14.18 2.80 -18.27
C GLY A 111 -14.24 1.34 -18.75
N GLU A 112 -13.09 0.80 -19.09
CA GLU A 112 -12.95 -0.60 -19.47
C GLU A 112 -13.02 -1.51 -18.24
N ASN A 113 -13.53 -2.74 -18.42
CA ASN A 113 -13.62 -3.70 -17.32
C ASN A 113 -12.25 -4.18 -16.90
N CYS A 114 -12.01 -4.15 -15.60
CA CYS A 114 -10.83 -4.72 -14.96
C CYS A 114 -11.07 -6.16 -14.52
N THR A 115 -10.02 -6.95 -14.51
CA THR A 115 -10.00 -8.28 -13.89
C THR A 115 -9.35 -8.18 -12.53
N LEU A 116 -10.00 -8.70 -11.48
CA LEU A 116 -9.46 -8.75 -10.13
C LEU A 116 -9.26 -10.20 -9.71
N THR A 117 -8.06 -10.55 -9.29
CA THR A 117 -7.68 -11.90 -8.89
C THR A 117 -7.05 -11.86 -7.50
N GLY A 118 -7.56 -12.68 -6.58
CA GLY A 118 -6.94 -12.89 -5.27
C GLY A 118 -5.62 -13.66 -5.41
N GLN A 119 -4.65 -13.33 -4.57
CA GLN A 119 -3.35 -13.99 -4.47
C GLN A 119 -3.30 -14.89 -3.22
N GLY A 120 -4.37 -15.68 -2.99
CA GLY A 120 -4.58 -16.40 -1.75
C GLY A 120 -4.84 -15.43 -0.59
N GLU A 121 -4.29 -15.74 0.59
CA GLU A 121 -4.43 -14.88 1.78
C GLU A 121 -3.50 -13.64 1.75
N ASN A 122 -2.56 -13.57 0.79
CA ASN A 122 -1.46 -12.60 0.79
C ASN A 122 -1.76 -11.32 0.01
N GLY A 123 -2.95 -11.17 -0.57
CA GLY A 123 -3.31 -9.96 -1.30
C GLY A 123 -4.07 -10.22 -2.59
N TRP A 124 -4.03 -9.24 -3.50
CA TRP A 124 -4.75 -9.29 -4.77
C TRP A 124 -4.00 -8.55 -5.89
N LYS A 125 -4.38 -8.84 -7.13
CA LYS A 125 -3.93 -8.19 -8.34
C LYS A 125 -5.12 -7.79 -9.21
N ALA A 126 -5.16 -6.53 -9.66
CA ALA A 126 -6.09 -6.05 -10.66
C ALA A 126 -5.37 -5.72 -11.95
N GLU A 127 -5.96 -6.07 -13.08
CA GLU A 127 -5.45 -5.80 -14.44
C GLU A 127 -6.54 -5.12 -15.25
N CYS A 128 -6.23 -3.92 -15.75
CA CYS A 128 -7.14 -3.09 -16.53
C CYS A 128 -6.50 -2.75 -17.87
N PRO A 129 -7.18 -2.96 -19.01
CA PRO A 129 -6.60 -2.70 -20.31
C PRO A 129 -6.20 -1.25 -20.53
N SER A 130 -7.00 -0.31 -20.01
CA SER A 130 -6.65 1.11 -20.05
C SER A 130 -7.36 1.90 -18.95
N LEU A 131 -6.83 3.11 -18.67
CA LEU A 131 -7.46 4.11 -17.81
C LEU A 131 -7.28 5.48 -18.47
N LYS A 132 -8.39 6.12 -18.86
CA LYS A 132 -8.39 7.41 -19.55
C LYS A 132 -8.44 8.56 -18.55
N TYR A 133 -8.16 9.77 -19.04
CA TYR A 133 -8.32 10.98 -18.26
C TYR A 133 -9.70 11.09 -17.60
N GLY A 134 -9.69 11.33 -16.30
CA GLY A 134 -10.90 11.45 -15.48
C GLY A 134 -11.57 10.14 -15.09
N GLU A 135 -11.09 9.00 -15.58
CA GLU A 135 -11.55 7.69 -15.13
C GLU A 135 -10.87 7.29 -13.82
N THR A 136 -11.59 6.50 -13.03
CA THR A 136 -11.13 5.96 -11.74
C THR A 136 -11.45 4.48 -11.65
N ILE A 137 -10.49 3.70 -11.20
CA ILE A 137 -10.64 2.30 -10.78
C ILE A 137 -10.80 2.31 -9.26
N THR A 138 -11.86 1.68 -8.77
CA THR A 138 -12.13 1.51 -7.34
C THR A 138 -12.05 0.04 -6.99
N ILE A 139 -11.20 -0.31 -6.04
CA ILE A 139 -11.06 -1.69 -5.54
C ILE A 139 -11.42 -1.68 -4.07
N ARG A 140 -12.38 -2.52 -3.67
CA ARG A 140 -12.78 -2.72 -2.28
C ARG A 140 -12.48 -4.14 -1.88
N PHE A 141 -11.93 -4.32 -0.70
CA PHE A 141 -11.60 -5.63 -0.17
C PHE A 141 -11.62 -5.65 1.35
N LYS A 142 -11.76 -6.85 1.90
CA LYS A 142 -11.76 -7.09 3.35
C LYS A 142 -10.64 -7.99 3.75
N CYS A 143 -10.01 -7.66 4.86
CA CYS A 143 -8.98 -8.47 5.50
C CYS A 143 -9.40 -8.87 6.90
N GLN A 144 -8.95 -10.01 7.37
CA GLN A 144 -9.05 -10.40 8.77
C GLN A 144 -7.70 -10.18 9.46
N ALA A 145 -7.73 -9.54 10.61
CA ALA A 145 -6.55 -9.35 11.43
C ALA A 145 -6.15 -10.64 12.15
N SER A 146 -4.86 -11.00 12.09
CA SER A 146 -4.28 -12.22 12.66
C SER A 146 -3.40 -11.91 13.88
N ALA A 147 -3.35 -12.84 14.84
CA ALA A 147 -2.49 -12.74 16.02
C ALA A 147 -0.98 -12.89 15.73
N ASP A 148 -0.64 -13.44 14.58
CA ASP A 148 0.74 -13.79 14.23
C ASP A 148 1.61 -12.62 13.74
N SER A 149 1.10 -11.40 13.84
CA SER A 149 1.92 -10.23 13.55
C SER A 149 3.08 -10.15 14.55
N ASN A 150 4.29 -10.26 14.05
CA ASN A 150 5.51 -9.99 14.83
C ASN A 150 5.63 -8.50 15.25
N GLY A 151 4.53 -7.77 15.24
CA GLY A 151 4.39 -6.42 15.78
C GLY A 151 5.11 -5.32 15.00
N GLN A 152 5.56 -5.59 13.76
CA GLN A 152 6.37 -4.64 13.01
C GLN A 152 5.91 -4.34 11.57
N GLU A 153 4.94 -5.06 11.03
CA GLU A 153 4.44 -4.82 9.67
C GLU A 153 2.94 -4.56 9.71
N TRP A 154 2.57 -3.31 9.78
CA TRP A 154 1.18 -2.82 9.73
C TRP A 154 0.90 -1.90 8.54
N GLU A 155 1.91 -1.61 7.75
CA GLU A 155 1.77 -0.85 6.52
C GLU A 155 1.21 -1.76 5.42
N ASN A 156 -0.01 -1.47 4.98
CA ASN A 156 -0.59 -2.14 3.83
C ASN A 156 -0.42 -1.27 2.60
N ILE A 157 0.47 -1.67 1.68
CA ILE A 157 0.91 -0.87 0.54
C ILE A 157 0.26 -1.37 -0.74
N VAL A 158 -0.35 -0.45 -1.48
CA VAL A 158 -0.82 -0.67 -2.85
C VAL A 158 0.17 -0.07 -3.85
N THR A 159 0.40 -0.76 -4.95
CA THR A 159 1.27 -0.30 -6.04
C THR A 159 0.50 -0.34 -7.37
N ALA A 160 0.54 0.75 -8.13
CA ALA A 160 -0.02 0.84 -9.47
C ALA A 160 1.08 1.10 -10.50
N THR A 161 1.03 0.38 -11.63
CA THR A 161 1.92 0.53 -12.80
C THR A 161 1.08 0.61 -14.07
N ALA A 162 1.68 1.07 -15.17
CA ALA A 162 1.10 1.00 -16.51
C ALA A 162 2.24 0.92 -17.52
N ASP A 163 2.04 0.26 -18.67
CA ASP A 163 3.10 0.06 -19.68
C ASP A 163 3.75 1.37 -20.13
N ASN A 164 2.98 2.43 -20.20
CA ASN A 164 3.45 3.76 -20.59
C ASN A 164 3.70 4.71 -19.39
N LEU A 165 3.65 4.22 -18.15
CA LEU A 165 4.06 4.99 -16.98
C LEU A 165 5.58 4.87 -16.82
N ILE A 166 6.29 5.69 -17.57
CA ILE A 166 7.75 5.71 -17.67
C ILE A 166 8.30 7.07 -17.28
N ASN A 167 9.50 7.10 -16.75
CA ASN A 167 10.26 8.32 -16.57
C ASN A 167 10.64 8.89 -17.95
N PRO A 168 10.24 10.11 -18.32
CA PRO A 168 10.50 10.64 -19.66
C PRO A 168 11.99 10.94 -19.92
N GLU A 169 12.82 11.05 -18.90
CA GLU A 169 14.25 11.33 -19.01
C GLU A 169 15.08 10.04 -19.13
N THR A 170 14.73 9.01 -18.36
CA THR A 170 15.50 7.75 -18.33
C THR A 170 14.86 6.64 -19.16
N GLY A 171 13.57 6.72 -19.47
CA GLY A 171 12.79 5.66 -20.12
C GLY A 171 12.48 4.47 -19.19
N GLU A 172 12.81 4.55 -17.91
CA GLU A 172 12.57 3.49 -16.95
C GLU A 172 11.10 3.43 -16.53
N GLN A 173 10.63 2.22 -16.25
CA GLN A 173 9.29 1.98 -15.71
C GLN A 173 9.13 2.62 -14.35
N GLU A 174 8.05 3.36 -14.15
CA GLU A 174 7.67 3.94 -12.86
C GLU A 174 6.48 3.22 -12.23
N SER A 175 6.28 3.47 -10.94
CA SER A 175 5.10 3.05 -10.19
C SER A 175 4.57 4.18 -9.33
N ARG A 176 3.29 4.10 -8.98
CA ARG A 176 2.66 4.95 -7.96
C ARG A 176 2.21 4.08 -6.81
N LYS A 177 2.40 4.58 -5.61
CA LYS A 177 2.10 3.85 -4.37
C LYS A 177 1.32 4.73 -3.42
N ASP A 178 0.52 4.06 -2.60
CA ASP A 178 -0.05 4.62 -1.39
C ASP A 178 -0.17 3.52 -0.33
N MET A 179 -0.33 3.91 0.92
CA MET A 179 -0.43 2.97 2.03
C MET A 179 -1.53 3.37 3.00
N ALA A 180 -2.05 2.37 3.70
CA ALA A 180 -2.89 2.56 4.85
C ALA A 180 -2.27 1.85 6.06
N GLU A 181 -2.06 2.59 7.13
CA GLU A 181 -1.54 2.07 8.39
C GLU A 181 -2.68 1.64 9.28
N VAL A 182 -2.58 0.42 9.83
CA VAL A 182 -3.56 -0.13 10.77
C VAL A 182 -2.83 -0.82 11.91
N TRP A 183 -2.90 -0.21 13.10
CA TRP A 183 -2.10 -0.59 14.28
C TRP A 183 -2.79 -1.68 15.11
N PRO A 184 -2.05 -2.68 15.61
CA PRO A 184 -2.61 -3.58 16.60
C PRO A 184 -2.87 -2.83 17.90
N ASN A 185 -4.00 -3.10 18.53
CA ASN A 185 -4.28 -2.58 19.86
C ASN A 185 -3.19 -3.01 20.85
N SER A 186 -2.68 -2.06 21.62
CA SER A 186 -1.67 -2.33 22.62
C SER A 186 -2.26 -3.09 23.82
N PRO A 187 -1.56 -4.14 24.33
CA PRO A 187 -1.97 -4.80 25.54
C PRO A 187 -1.85 -3.85 26.74
N GLN A 188 -2.83 -3.89 27.62
CA GLN A 188 -2.81 -3.21 28.90
C GLN A 188 -2.68 -4.25 30.00
N LEU A 189 -1.61 -4.18 30.80
CA LEU A 189 -1.38 -5.10 31.89
C LEU A 189 -1.74 -4.46 33.21
N GLU A 190 -2.51 -5.21 34.02
CA GLU A 190 -2.75 -4.91 35.42
C GLU A 190 -2.00 -5.92 36.28
N ILE A 191 -1.38 -5.42 37.36
CA ILE A 191 -0.70 -6.24 38.34
C ILE A 191 -1.33 -6.06 39.70
N ASP A 192 -1.65 -7.14 40.36
CA ASP A 192 -2.14 -7.17 41.72
C ASP A 192 -1.23 -8.05 42.58
N LYS A 193 -0.91 -7.54 43.79
CA LYS A 193 -0.12 -8.27 44.79
C LYS A 193 -0.86 -8.34 46.10
N THR A 194 -1.11 -9.54 46.55
CA THR A 194 -1.80 -9.81 47.82
C THR A 194 -0.94 -10.64 48.76
N ALA A 195 -1.21 -10.57 50.04
CA ALA A 195 -0.63 -11.44 51.06
C ALA A 195 -1.76 -12.24 51.74
N ASP A 196 -1.44 -13.45 52.17
CA ASP A 196 -2.39 -14.31 52.90
C ASP A 196 -2.68 -13.81 54.31
N LYS A 197 -1.80 -12.97 54.85
CA LYS A 197 -1.96 -12.32 56.15
C LYS A 197 -1.25 -10.97 56.17
N TYR A 198 -1.77 -10.06 56.99
CA TYR A 198 -1.21 -8.69 57.18
C TYR A 198 -0.41 -8.50 58.47
N GLU A 199 -0.53 -9.50 59.40
CA GLU A 199 0.23 -9.53 60.65
C GLU A 199 0.97 -10.86 60.74
N TRP A 200 2.19 -10.86 61.25
CA TRP A 200 3.03 -12.02 61.38
C TRP A 200 3.90 -11.95 62.64
N GLN A 201 4.32 -13.12 63.12
CA GLN A 201 5.27 -13.28 64.23
C GLN A 201 6.59 -13.88 63.69
N ALA A 202 7.68 -13.64 64.44
CA ALA A 202 9.00 -14.18 64.06
C ALA A 202 8.95 -15.72 63.84
N GLY A 203 9.39 -16.15 62.67
CA GLY A 203 9.38 -17.58 62.28
C GLY A 203 8.11 -18.01 61.50
N GLU A 204 7.09 -17.15 61.37
CA GLU A 204 5.94 -17.46 60.54
C GLU A 204 6.22 -17.22 59.06
N GLN A 205 5.54 -18.00 58.20
CA GLN A 205 5.54 -17.81 56.76
C GLN A 205 4.39 -16.91 56.34
N VAL A 206 4.67 -15.99 55.39
CA VAL A 206 3.68 -15.16 54.70
C VAL A 206 3.73 -15.53 53.24
N ALA A 207 2.61 -15.91 52.68
CA ALA A 207 2.48 -16.19 51.26
C ALA A 207 2.02 -14.95 50.51
N TYR A 208 2.81 -14.57 49.49
CA TYR A 208 2.43 -13.51 48.57
C TYR A 208 1.93 -14.12 47.25
N ARG A 209 0.89 -13.52 46.71
CA ARG A 209 0.36 -13.87 45.41
C ARG A 209 0.45 -12.63 44.51
N ILE A 210 1.08 -12.81 43.32
CA ILE A 210 1.09 -11.79 42.28
C ILE A 210 0.24 -12.31 41.13
N VAL A 211 -0.70 -11.49 40.67
CA VAL A 211 -1.53 -11.79 39.50
C VAL A 211 -1.29 -10.70 38.47
N VAL A 212 -1.03 -11.10 37.25
CA VAL A 212 -0.90 -10.20 36.10
C VAL A 212 -1.96 -10.57 35.10
N ASN A 213 -2.77 -9.61 34.71
CA ASN A 213 -3.84 -9.78 33.74
C ASN A 213 -3.61 -8.84 32.56
N ASN A 214 -3.79 -9.34 31.33
CA ASN A 214 -3.99 -8.48 30.17
C ASN A 214 -5.47 -8.13 30.09
N VAL A 215 -5.80 -6.85 30.31
CA VAL A 215 -7.19 -6.36 30.34
C VAL A 215 -7.69 -5.86 29.00
N THR A 216 -6.81 -5.81 27.95
CA THR A 216 -7.22 -5.47 26.59
C THR A 216 -7.55 -6.75 25.82
N ALA A 217 -8.83 -7.01 25.64
CA ALA A 217 -9.31 -8.19 24.92
C ALA A 217 -8.75 -8.24 23.49
N GLY A 218 -8.33 -9.44 23.04
CA GLY A 218 -7.83 -9.66 21.67
C GLY A 218 -6.40 -9.19 21.43
N THR A 219 -5.66 -8.78 22.46
CA THR A 219 -4.24 -8.39 22.37
C THR A 219 -3.34 -9.40 23.08
N ILE A 220 -2.08 -9.46 22.67
CA ILE A 220 -1.06 -10.34 23.25
C ILE A 220 0.08 -9.49 23.78
N ALA A 221 0.38 -9.63 25.07
CA ALA A 221 1.62 -9.10 25.64
C ALA A 221 2.72 -10.16 25.50
N LYS A 222 3.83 -9.80 24.84
CA LYS A 222 5.00 -10.66 24.67
C LYS A 222 6.10 -10.30 25.65
N ASP A 223 6.94 -11.28 26.01
CA ASP A 223 8.13 -11.09 26.83
C ASP A 223 7.86 -10.41 28.19
N VAL A 224 6.73 -10.77 28.81
CA VAL A 224 6.33 -10.19 30.10
C VAL A 224 7.29 -10.62 31.20
N THR A 225 7.95 -9.67 31.80
CA THR A 225 8.84 -9.89 32.94
C THR A 225 8.21 -9.32 34.20
N ILE A 226 8.10 -10.16 35.23
CA ILE A 226 7.62 -9.76 36.54
C ILE A 226 8.81 -9.73 37.51
N THR A 227 9.06 -8.57 38.13
CA THR A 227 10.14 -8.43 39.10
C THR A 227 9.56 -7.98 40.44
N ASP A 228 9.83 -8.73 41.50
CA ASP A 228 9.53 -8.31 42.87
C ASP A 228 10.78 -7.63 43.45
N ILE A 229 10.66 -6.32 43.69
CA ILE A 229 11.81 -5.47 44.08
C ILE A 229 12.04 -5.58 45.59
N GLY A 230 12.64 -6.69 45.99
CA GLY A 230 13.13 -6.89 47.35
C GLY A 230 12.07 -7.15 48.41
N LEU A 231 12.38 -8.03 49.30
CA LEU A 231 11.57 -8.26 50.48
C LEU A 231 11.81 -7.16 51.51
N PRO A 232 10.79 -6.74 52.30
CA PRO A 232 10.98 -5.85 53.43
C PRO A 232 12.01 -6.40 54.41
N GLN A 233 12.66 -5.50 55.13
CA GLN A 233 13.64 -5.88 56.15
C GLN A 233 12.99 -6.83 57.18
N GLY A 234 13.62 -7.96 57.43
CA GLY A 234 13.14 -8.99 58.33
C GLY A 234 12.43 -10.16 57.65
N LEU A 235 12.14 -10.08 56.36
CA LEU A 235 11.64 -11.20 55.58
C LEU A 235 12.75 -11.85 54.75
N VAL A 236 12.72 -13.16 54.69
CA VAL A 236 13.62 -13.96 53.84
C VAL A 236 12.76 -14.86 52.94
N LEU A 237 13.21 -15.10 51.73
CA LEU A 237 12.49 -16.00 50.82
C LEU A 237 12.58 -17.42 51.37
N ALA A 238 11.45 -18.04 51.71
CA ALA A 238 11.34 -19.41 52.17
C ALA A 238 10.96 -20.33 51.02
N GLY A 239 11.94 -21.00 50.44
CA GLY A 239 11.74 -21.91 49.28
C GLY A 239 11.84 -21.23 47.95
N GLY A 240 12.01 -22.01 46.85
CA GLY A 240 12.07 -21.49 45.50
C GLY A 240 10.71 -20.92 45.04
N ALA A 241 10.74 -19.91 44.14
CA ALA A 241 9.55 -19.44 43.48
C ALA A 241 8.85 -20.59 42.75
N GLN A 242 7.56 -20.76 43.00
CA GLN A 242 6.74 -21.70 42.24
C GLN A 242 5.86 -20.87 41.29
N SER A 243 6.02 -21.12 39.98
CA SER A 243 5.03 -20.67 38.98
C SER A 243 3.89 -21.70 38.93
N MET A 244 2.68 -21.22 38.99
CA MET A 244 1.48 -22.01 38.66
C MET A 244 1.07 -21.67 37.22
#